data_0eb15ef5cba58affe407bdd5884c459f
#
_entry.id   0eb15ef5cba58affe407bdd5884c459f
#
_cell.length_a   1.000
_cell.length_b   1.000
_cell.length_c   1.000
_cell.angle_alpha   90.00
_cell.angle_beta   90.00
_cell.angle_gamma   90.00
#
_symmetry.space_group_name_H-M   'P 1'
#
loop_
_entity.id
_entity.type
_entity.pdbx_description
1 polymer ?
#
loop_
_entity_poly.entity_id
_entity_poly.type
_entity_poly.pdbx_seq_one_letter_code
_entity_poly.pdbx_strand_id
1 'polypeptide(L)'
;KYGRHWYLFLISLAICTLLAFLYLYFTPYNYRVQSTMLLKEDDTDGGTLSNSSALGEINLLSMKHKIDNEIEVLKSISLMQRVFSELSLHATYHVRRQFKTLEIYGSEVPIRLSFNKLHPTAFKKSITIRRKTSATYELKDSDGQVSSHKYGEEVSKPYGIFTVIAAQDTRSQEPILVKFHDIRKLA
;
A
#
# COMPACT_ATOMS: atom_id res chain seq x y z
N LYS A 1 -36.11 8.54 44.93
CA LYS A 1 -36.65 7.48 44.02
C LYS A 1 -35.58 6.90 43.10
N TYR A 2 -34.54 7.66 42.68
CA TYR A 2 -33.51 7.18 41.73
C TYR A 2 -32.47 6.24 42.36
N GLY A 3 -32.18 6.34 43.63
CA GLY A 3 -31.19 5.49 44.32
C GLY A 3 -31.57 4.01 44.44
N ARG A 4 -32.86 3.65 44.22
CA ARG A 4 -33.34 2.27 44.31
C ARG A 4 -32.90 1.40 43.11
N HIS A 5 -32.54 2.03 41.97
CA HIS A 5 -32.20 1.34 40.72
C HIS A 5 -30.76 1.66 40.26
N TRP A 6 -29.86 1.99 41.19
CA TRP A 6 -28.47 2.32 40.90
C TRP A 6 -27.71 1.19 40.13
N TYR A 7 -28.13 -0.06 40.37
CA TYR A 7 -27.58 -1.21 39.68
C TYR A 7 -27.81 -1.19 38.16
N LEU A 8 -28.92 -0.60 37.68
CA LEU A 8 -29.19 -0.44 36.25
C LEU A 8 -28.17 0.48 35.59
N PHE A 9 -27.71 1.50 36.32
CA PHE A 9 -26.65 2.38 35.84
C PHE A 9 -25.31 1.64 35.69
N LEU A 10 -24.95 0.79 36.66
CA LEU A 10 -23.74 -0.03 36.56
C LEU A 10 -23.84 -1.05 35.42
N ILE A 11 -24.97 -1.68 35.22
CA ILE A 11 -25.19 -2.61 34.12
C ILE A 11 -25.08 -1.89 32.78
N SER A 12 -25.70 -0.72 32.63
CA SER A 12 -25.58 0.09 31.40
C SER A 12 -24.14 0.50 31.12
N LEU A 13 -23.42 0.95 32.15
CA LEU A 13 -22.01 1.31 32.02
C LEU A 13 -21.16 0.12 31.58
N ALA A 14 -21.38 -1.06 32.19
CA ALA A 14 -20.68 -2.27 31.83
C ALA A 14 -20.94 -2.70 30.39
N ILE A 15 -22.18 -2.62 29.93
CA ILE A 15 -22.57 -2.94 28.55
C ILE A 15 -21.91 -1.95 27.57
N CYS A 16 -21.97 -0.64 27.85
CA CYS A 16 -21.33 0.36 26.99
C CYS A 16 -19.83 0.16 26.89
N THR A 17 -19.15 -0.14 28.02
CA THR A 17 -17.70 -0.40 28.03
C THR A 17 -17.38 -1.68 27.25
N LEU A 18 -18.16 -2.73 27.39
CA LEU A 18 -18.00 -3.97 26.64
C LEU A 18 -18.15 -3.74 25.12
N LEU A 19 -19.17 -2.99 24.72
CA LEU A 19 -19.41 -2.65 23.31
C LEU A 19 -18.27 -1.78 22.74
N ALA A 20 -17.79 -0.80 23.51
CA ALA A 20 -16.67 0.05 23.11
C ALA A 20 -15.38 -0.79 22.94
N PHE A 21 -15.11 -1.70 23.86
CA PHE A 21 -13.96 -2.61 23.76
C PHE A 21 -14.07 -3.52 22.53
N LEU A 22 -15.27 -4.08 22.30
CA LEU A 22 -15.54 -4.91 21.14
C LEU A 22 -15.33 -4.14 19.84
N TYR A 23 -15.83 -2.90 19.77
CA TYR A 23 -15.65 -2.01 18.61
C TYR A 23 -14.18 -1.73 18.35
N LEU A 24 -13.39 -1.35 19.36
CA LEU A 24 -11.96 -1.10 19.23
C LEU A 24 -11.19 -2.36 18.80
N TYR A 25 -11.60 -3.51 19.31
CA TYR A 25 -10.97 -4.79 18.95
C TYR A 25 -11.14 -5.13 17.46
N PHE A 26 -12.31 -4.82 16.87
CA PHE A 26 -12.58 -5.11 15.46
C PHE A 26 -12.13 -3.99 14.49
N THR A 27 -11.91 -2.79 14.97
CA THR A 27 -11.52 -1.66 14.11
C THR A 27 -10.06 -1.80 13.67
N PRO A 28 -9.75 -1.76 12.36
CA PRO A 28 -8.37 -1.72 11.87
C PRO A 28 -7.73 -0.37 12.17
N TYR A 29 -6.43 -0.39 12.43
CA TYR A 29 -5.67 0.84 12.60
C TYR A 29 -5.47 1.53 11.25
N ASN A 30 -5.81 2.81 11.16
CA ASN A 30 -5.54 3.65 10.00
C ASN A 30 -4.33 4.53 10.29
N TYR A 31 -3.30 4.41 9.47
CA TYR A 31 -2.11 5.23 9.56
C TYR A 31 -2.16 6.33 8.50
N ARG A 32 -1.88 7.57 8.90
CA ARG A 32 -1.68 8.68 7.96
C ARG A 32 -0.19 9.01 7.93
N VAL A 33 0.40 8.86 6.76
CA VAL A 33 1.78 9.23 6.50
C VAL A 33 1.80 10.58 5.80
N GLN A 34 2.63 11.50 6.28
CA GLN A 34 2.88 12.79 5.64
C GLN A 34 4.37 12.89 5.35
N SER A 35 4.70 13.36 4.18
CA SER A 35 6.07 13.61 3.75
C SER A 35 6.19 15.06 3.30
N THR A 36 7.24 15.74 3.74
CA THR A 36 7.61 17.06 3.27
C THR A 36 8.87 16.96 2.42
N MET A 37 8.84 17.55 1.24
CA MET A 37 9.98 17.60 0.34
C MET A 37 10.52 19.03 0.28
N LEU A 38 11.81 19.17 0.50
CA LEU A 38 12.50 20.44 0.30
C LEU A 38 13.05 20.48 -1.12
N LEU A 39 12.56 21.39 -1.93
CA LEU A 39 13.14 21.67 -3.23
C LEU A 39 14.31 22.63 -3.02
N LYS A 40 15.53 22.15 -3.29
CA LYS A 40 16.72 23.00 -3.31
C LYS A 40 16.84 23.62 -4.68
N GLU A 41 16.82 24.92 -4.71
CA GLU A 41 17.12 25.67 -5.92
C GLU A 41 18.65 25.69 -6.12
N ASP A 42 19.12 25.10 -7.21
CA ASP A 42 20.50 25.31 -7.62
C ASP A 42 20.56 26.69 -8.31
N ASP A 43 21.10 27.66 -7.59
CA ASP A 43 21.45 28.98 -8.09
C ASP A 43 22.53 28.89 -9.18
N THR A 44 22.18 28.34 -10.34
CA THR A 44 23.11 28.19 -11.47
C THR A 44 22.99 29.35 -12.48
N ASP A 45 22.27 30.41 -12.14
CA ASP A 45 22.30 31.63 -12.94
C ASP A 45 22.88 32.77 -12.10
N GLY A 46 24.18 32.99 -12.31
CA GLY A 46 24.92 34.14 -11.81
C GLY A 46 24.41 35.45 -12.38
N GLY A 47 23.20 35.81 -12.01
CA GLY A 47 22.59 37.13 -12.28
C GLY A 47 22.89 38.08 -11.14
N THR A 48 23.85 38.97 -11.35
CA THR A 48 24.18 40.11 -10.51
C THR A 48 22.96 40.75 -9.84
N LEU A 49 23.03 40.85 -8.52
CA LEU A 49 22.16 41.64 -7.66
C LEU A 49 22.12 43.09 -8.15
N SER A 50 21.22 43.43 -9.02
CA SER A 50 20.87 44.84 -9.29
C SER A 50 19.66 45.22 -8.42
N ASN A 51 19.93 46.12 -7.48
CA ASN A 51 19.03 46.72 -6.52
C ASN A 51 17.90 47.53 -7.17
N SER A 52 16.97 46.90 -7.87
CA SER A 52 15.74 47.56 -8.25
C SER A 52 14.56 46.69 -7.78
N SER A 53 13.72 47.24 -6.93
CA SER A 53 12.54 46.61 -6.35
C SER A 53 11.60 45.95 -7.37
N ALA A 54 11.56 46.50 -8.59
CA ALA A 54 10.76 45.93 -9.69
C ALA A 54 11.30 44.60 -10.21
N LEU A 55 12.63 44.40 -10.21
CA LEU A 55 13.26 43.13 -10.61
C LEU A 55 13.11 42.04 -9.55
N GLY A 56 12.99 42.44 -8.27
CA GLY A 56 12.70 41.49 -7.19
C GLY A 56 11.33 40.85 -7.29
N GLU A 57 10.31 41.63 -7.68
CA GLU A 57 8.95 41.10 -7.88
C GLU A 57 8.87 40.14 -9.09
N ILE A 58 9.58 40.48 -10.18
CA ILE A 58 9.65 39.61 -11.36
C ILE A 58 10.37 38.28 -11.02
N ASN A 59 11.45 38.33 -10.22
CA ASN A 59 12.13 37.14 -9.77
C ASN A 59 11.26 36.28 -8.86
N LEU A 60 10.53 36.87 -7.93
CA LEU A 60 9.60 36.13 -7.07
C LEU A 60 8.46 35.48 -7.86
N LEU A 61 7.97 36.13 -8.90
CA LEU A 61 6.95 35.55 -9.78
C LEU A 61 7.51 34.41 -10.63
N SER A 62 8.73 34.54 -11.16
CA SER A 62 9.39 33.46 -11.91
C SER A 62 9.75 32.28 -11.05
N MET A 63 10.19 32.50 -9.82
CA MET A 63 10.37 31.45 -8.80
C MET A 63 9.08 30.70 -8.53
N LYS A 64 7.99 31.40 -8.31
CA LYS A 64 6.69 30.77 -8.04
C LYS A 64 6.25 29.89 -9.21
N HIS A 65 6.37 30.36 -10.44
CA HIS A 65 6.04 29.58 -11.63
C HIS A 65 6.92 28.35 -11.79
N LYS A 66 8.20 28.43 -11.45
CA LYS A 66 9.12 27.29 -11.50
C LYS A 66 8.73 26.21 -10.48
N ILE A 67 8.42 26.61 -9.25
CA ILE A 67 7.96 25.72 -8.20
C ILE A 67 6.61 25.07 -8.57
N ASP A 68 5.67 25.85 -9.11
CA ASP A 68 4.37 25.34 -9.54
C ASP A 68 4.53 24.29 -10.66
N ASN A 69 5.42 24.52 -11.63
CA ASN A 69 5.74 23.56 -12.68
C ASN A 69 6.36 22.26 -12.13
N GLU A 70 7.27 22.35 -11.17
CA GLU A 70 7.87 21.18 -10.55
C GLU A 70 6.84 20.36 -9.76
N ILE A 71 5.93 21.04 -9.06
CA ILE A 71 4.79 20.39 -8.37
C ILE A 71 3.88 19.69 -9.40
N GLU A 72 3.64 20.29 -10.55
CA GLU A 72 2.81 19.71 -11.60
C GLU A 72 3.49 18.47 -12.21
N VAL A 73 4.79 18.52 -12.44
CA VAL A 73 5.57 17.35 -12.87
C VAL A 73 5.51 16.21 -11.82
N LEU A 74 5.65 16.54 -10.54
CA LEU A 74 5.54 15.54 -9.46
C LEU A 74 4.13 14.93 -9.35
N LYS A 75 3.10 15.68 -9.70
CA LYS A 75 1.71 15.20 -9.76
C LYS A 75 1.36 14.52 -11.07
N SER A 76 2.29 14.45 -12.02
CA SER A 76 2.00 13.83 -13.31
C SER A 76 1.68 12.35 -13.18
N ILE A 77 0.63 11.92 -13.86
CA ILE A 77 0.18 10.51 -13.86
C ILE A 77 1.30 9.58 -14.34
N SER A 78 2.09 10.01 -15.31
CA SER A 78 3.19 9.21 -15.87
C SER A 78 4.30 8.94 -14.84
N LEU A 79 4.67 9.94 -14.04
CA LEU A 79 5.64 9.79 -12.97
C LEU A 79 5.10 8.86 -11.86
N MET A 80 3.86 9.08 -11.45
CA MET A 80 3.21 8.24 -10.44
C MET A 80 3.12 6.78 -10.89
N GLN A 81 2.74 6.52 -12.13
CA GLN A 81 2.71 5.16 -12.69
C GLN A 81 4.10 4.51 -12.67
N ARG A 82 5.14 5.25 -13.01
CA ARG A 82 6.51 4.76 -12.97
C ARG A 82 6.92 4.39 -11.54
N VAL A 83 6.68 5.28 -10.57
CA VAL A 83 6.97 5.04 -9.15
C VAL A 83 6.20 3.82 -8.63
N PHE A 84 4.92 3.70 -8.93
CA PHE A 84 4.11 2.54 -8.53
C PHE A 84 4.60 1.24 -9.16
N SER A 85 5.10 1.30 -10.40
CA SER A 85 5.71 0.16 -11.07
C SER A 85 7.02 -0.25 -10.41
N GLU A 86 7.91 0.69 -10.11
CA GLU A 86 9.19 0.45 -9.44
C GLU A 86 9.00 -0.10 -8.02
N LEU A 87 8.02 0.41 -7.29
CA LEU A 87 7.64 -0.09 -5.96
C LEU A 87 6.83 -1.40 -5.99
N SER A 88 6.55 -1.94 -7.20
CA SER A 88 5.76 -3.18 -7.37
C SER A 88 4.39 -3.14 -6.70
N LEU A 89 3.73 -1.96 -6.67
CA LEU A 89 2.41 -1.76 -6.07
C LEU A 89 1.24 -2.35 -6.88
N HIS A 90 1.54 -3.22 -7.84
CA HIS A 90 0.55 -4.00 -8.59
C HIS A 90 -0.19 -5.01 -7.70
N ALA A 91 0.38 -5.36 -6.54
CA ALA A 91 -0.18 -6.33 -5.63
C ALA A 91 -0.09 -5.88 -4.19
N THR A 92 -1.15 -6.10 -3.43
CA THR A 92 -1.17 -5.93 -1.99
C THR A 92 -1.25 -7.30 -1.32
N TYR A 93 -0.54 -7.44 -0.22
CA TYR A 93 -0.40 -8.69 0.51
C TYR A 93 -1.18 -8.60 1.81
N HIS A 94 -2.02 -9.58 2.06
CA HIS A 94 -2.85 -9.63 3.26
C HIS A 94 -2.66 -10.96 3.96
N VAL A 95 -2.58 -10.92 5.28
CA VAL A 95 -2.57 -12.11 6.13
C VAL A 95 -3.84 -12.12 6.96
N ARG A 96 -4.48 -13.27 7.04
CA ARG A 96 -5.66 -13.45 7.86
C ARG A 96 -5.24 -13.94 9.23
N ARG A 97 -5.25 -13.04 10.21
CA ARG A 97 -4.99 -13.38 11.62
C ARG A 97 -6.28 -13.36 12.41
N GLN A 98 -6.64 -14.51 12.98
CA GLN A 98 -7.86 -14.70 13.75
C GLN A 98 -9.10 -14.17 13.02
N PHE A 99 -9.61 -13.00 13.40
CA PHE A 99 -10.81 -12.38 12.83
C PHE A 99 -10.53 -11.16 11.95
N LYS A 100 -9.26 -10.79 11.76
CA LYS A 100 -8.85 -9.61 10.99
C LYS A 100 -8.00 -10.01 9.79
N THR A 101 -8.27 -9.33 8.67
CA THR A 101 -7.38 -9.37 7.51
C THR A 101 -6.49 -8.13 7.60
N LEU A 102 -5.20 -8.34 7.82
CA LEU A 102 -4.20 -7.29 7.94
C LEU A 102 -3.41 -7.23 6.65
N GLU A 103 -3.21 -6.03 6.15
CA GLU A 103 -2.29 -5.77 5.06
C GLU A 103 -0.86 -5.71 5.61
N ILE A 104 0.07 -6.38 4.93
CA ILE A 104 1.48 -6.46 5.33
C ILE A 104 2.36 -5.83 4.27
N TYR A 105 3.43 -5.15 4.70
CA TYR A 105 4.31 -4.37 3.84
C TYR A 105 5.79 -4.65 4.11
N GLY A 106 6.61 -4.33 3.12
CA GLY A 106 8.07 -4.29 3.25
C GLY A 106 8.68 -5.62 3.69
N SER A 107 9.41 -5.61 4.79
CA SER A 107 10.13 -6.79 5.31
C SER A 107 9.22 -7.87 5.92
N GLU A 108 7.99 -7.53 6.27
CA GLU A 108 7.03 -8.51 6.81
C GLU A 108 6.44 -9.42 5.73
N VAL A 109 6.58 -9.04 4.45
CA VAL A 109 6.06 -9.83 3.34
C VAL A 109 7.00 -10.98 3.03
N PRO A 110 6.57 -12.24 3.28
CA PRO A 110 7.43 -13.41 3.10
C PRO A 110 7.65 -13.82 1.64
N ILE A 111 6.92 -13.20 0.73
CA ILE A 111 6.97 -13.49 -0.70
C ILE A 111 6.87 -12.19 -1.50
N ARG A 112 7.50 -12.15 -2.65
CA ARG A 112 7.35 -11.06 -3.63
C ARG A 112 6.88 -11.63 -4.96
N LEU A 113 5.93 -10.95 -5.59
CA LEU A 113 5.50 -11.27 -6.93
C LEU A 113 6.19 -10.33 -7.91
N SER A 114 6.85 -10.92 -8.89
CA SER A 114 7.37 -10.22 -10.06
C SER A 114 6.43 -10.48 -11.25
N PHE A 115 5.91 -9.43 -11.86
CA PHE A 115 4.94 -9.54 -12.95
C PHE A 115 5.64 -9.29 -14.27
N ASN A 116 5.57 -10.27 -15.19
CA ASN A 116 6.00 -10.10 -16.57
C ASN A 116 4.86 -9.52 -17.43
N LYS A 117 3.64 -9.99 -17.19
CA LYS A 117 2.46 -9.51 -17.89
C LYS A 117 1.23 -9.67 -16.99
N LEU A 118 0.47 -8.60 -16.81
CA LEU A 118 -0.77 -8.61 -16.04
C LEU A 118 -1.92 -8.20 -16.95
N HIS A 119 -2.96 -9.03 -16.98
CA HIS A 119 -4.15 -8.76 -17.79
C HIS A 119 -5.16 -7.97 -16.94
N PRO A 120 -5.99 -7.07 -17.50
CA PRO A 120 -7.01 -6.32 -16.76
C PRO A 120 -7.98 -7.19 -15.96
N THR A 121 -8.19 -8.43 -16.37
CA THR A 121 -9.02 -9.40 -15.65
C THR A 121 -8.44 -9.80 -14.26
N ALA A 122 -7.12 -9.62 -14.06
CA ALA A 122 -6.46 -9.88 -12.79
C ALA A 122 -6.98 -8.99 -11.65
N PHE A 123 -7.32 -7.74 -11.96
CA PHE A 123 -7.72 -6.75 -10.94
C PHE A 123 -9.03 -7.10 -10.21
N LYS A 124 -9.79 -8.05 -10.72
CA LYS A 124 -11.01 -8.58 -10.10
C LYS A 124 -10.78 -9.89 -9.35
N LYS A 125 -9.57 -10.44 -9.44
CA LYS A 125 -9.22 -11.72 -8.84
C LYS A 125 -8.27 -11.53 -7.68
N SER A 126 -8.30 -12.49 -6.77
CA SER A 126 -7.34 -12.62 -5.69
C SER A 126 -6.78 -14.03 -5.69
N ILE A 127 -5.53 -14.17 -5.31
CA ILE A 127 -4.89 -15.47 -5.17
C ILE A 127 -4.45 -15.66 -3.72
N THR A 128 -4.47 -16.89 -3.24
CA THR A 128 -3.93 -17.21 -1.94
C THR A 128 -2.69 -18.08 -2.12
N ILE A 129 -1.58 -17.65 -1.55
CA ILE A 129 -0.31 -18.38 -1.60
C ILE A 129 -0.03 -18.92 -0.22
N ARG A 130 0.20 -20.24 -0.13
CA ARG A 130 0.60 -20.92 1.09
C ARG A 130 1.95 -21.58 0.88
N ARG A 131 2.89 -21.33 1.75
CA ARG A 131 4.18 -22.02 1.74
C ARG A 131 3.98 -23.49 2.14
N LYS A 132 4.51 -24.40 1.33
CA LYS A 132 4.51 -25.85 1.62
C LYS A 132 5.86 -26.32 2.14
N THR A 133 6.92 -25.94 1.45
CA THR A 133 8.32 -26.22 1.83
C THR A 133 9.16 -24.96 1.62
N SER A 134 10.45 -25.03 1.89
CA SER A 134 11.39 -23.93 1.57
C SER A 134 11.48 -23.65 0.07
N ALA A 135 11.20 -24.64 -0.79
CA ALA A 135 11.34 -24.56 -2.23
C ALA A 135 10.00 -24.49 -2.98
N THR A 136 8.88 -24.86 -2.34
CA THR A 136 7.57 -25.00 -3.00
C THR A 136 6.47 -24.28 -2.25
N TYR A 137 5.48 -23.81 -3.00
CA TYR A 137 4.27 -23.20 -2.48
C TYR A 137 3.02 -23.73 -3.18
N GLU A 138 1.90 -23.61 -2.53
CA GLU A 138 0.57 -23.85 -3.08
C GLU A 138 -0.07 -22.51 -3.45
N LEU A 139 -0.56 -22.43 -4.66
CA LEU A 139 -1.32 -21.29 -5.18
C LEU A 139 -2.77 -21.72 -5.32
N LYS A 140 -3.65 -21.04 -4.62
CA LYS A 140 -5.10 -21.20 -4.73
C LYS A 140 -5.67 -19.98 -5.43
N ASP A 141 -6.30 -20.20 -6.55
CA ASP A 141 -7.01 -19.18 -7.33
C ASP A 141 -8.35 -18.80 -6.70
N SER A 142 -8.89 -17.64 -7.09
CA SER A 142 -10.25 -17.21 -6.74
C SER A 142 -11.32 -18.23 -7.12
N ASP A 143 -11.06 -19.03 -8.14
CA ASP A 143 -11.97 -20.07 -8.65
C ASP A 143 -11.85 -21.39 -7.84
N GLY A 144 -11.05 -21.38 -6.79
CA GLY A 144 -10.84 -22.52 -5.90
C GLY A 144 -9.83 -23.55 -6.38
N GLN A 145 -9.26 -23.40 -7.56
CA GLN A 145 -8.24 -24.29 -8.10
C GLN A 145 -6.94 -24.15 -7.29
N VAL A 146 -6.37 -25.27 -6.91
CA VAL A 146 -5.10 -25.34 -6.19
C VAL A 146 -4.03 -25.94 -7.09
N SER A 147 -2.91 -25.25 -7.22
CA SER A 147 -1.74 -25.70 -7.98
C SER A 147 -0.48 -25.54 -7.13
N SER A 148 0.49 -26.47 -7.30
CA SER A 148 1.76 -26.43 -6.58
C SER A 148 2.87 -26.00 -7.54
N HIS A 149 3.69 -25.03 -7.12
CA HIS A 149 4.77 -24.46 -7.92
C HIS A 149 6.05 -24.32 -7.09
N LYS A 150 7.18 -24.16 -7.77
CA LYS A 150 8.46 -23.83 -7.13
C LYS A 150 8.67 -22.33 -7.08
N TYR A 151 9.35 -21.85 -6.06
CA TYR A 151 9.77 -20.45 -6.03
C TYR A 151 10.74 -20.15 -7.18
N GLY A 152 10.60 -19.00 -7.82
CA GLY A 152 11.38 -18.61 -8.99
C GLY A 152 10.87 -19.17 -10.32
N GLU A 153 9.86 -20.04 -10.30
CA GLU A 153 9.23 -20.58 -11.50
C GLU A 153 8.20 -19.57 -12.05
N GLU A 154 8.16 -19.43 -13.37
CA GLU A 154 7.18 -18.60 -14.05
C GLU A 154 5.83 -19.32 -14.10
N VAL A 155 4.82 -18.69 -13.56
CA VAL A 155 3.44 -19.20 -13.53
C VAL A 155 2.63 -18.46 -14.56
N SER A 156 2.12 -19.20 -15.55
CA SER A 156 1.23 -18.67 -16.59
C SER A 156 -0.22 -18.99 -16.24
N LYS A 157 -1.02 -17.93 -16.10
CA LYS A 157 -2.47 -18.01 -15.81
C LYS A 157 -3.25 -17.13 -16.80
N PRO A 158 -4.54 -17.36 -17.01
CA PRO A 158 -5.34 -16.56 -17.93
C PRO A 158 -5.38 -15.06 -17.62
N TYR A 159 -5.09 -14.71 -16.37
CA TYR A 159 -5.08 -13.32 -15.88
C TYR A 159 -3.68 -12.70 -15.83
N GLY A 160 -2.61 -13.46 -16.11
CA GLY A 160 -1.26 -12.91 -16.15
C GLY A 160 -0.16 -13.94 -16.02
N ILE A 161 1.05 -13.46 -16.26
CA ILE A 161 2.28 -14.21 -16.11
C ILE A 161 3.09 -13.56 -14.98
N PHE A 162 3.42 -14.34 -13.97
CA PHE A 162 4.13 -13.85 -12.79
C PHE A 162 5.03 -14.92 -12.18
N THR A 163 6.02 -14.47 -11.44
CA THR A 163 6.95 -15.32 -10.70
C THR A 163 6.83 -15.00 -9.21
N VAL A 164 6.75 -16.05 -8.38
CA VAL A 164 6.74 -15.89 -6.93
C VAL A 164 8.14 -16.11 -6.40
N ILE A 165 8.68 -15.11 -5.72
CA ILE A 165 10.02 -15.13 -5.15
C ILE A 165 9.87 -15.21 -3.62
N ALA A 166 10.54 -16.16 -2.97
CA ALA A 166 10.57 -16.23 -1.52
C ALA A 166 11.48 -15.11 -0.96
N ALA A 167 11.01 -14.37 0.02
CA ALA A 167 11.87 -13.47 0.78
C ALA A 167 12.70 -14.26 1.81
N GLN A 168 13.89 -13.79 2.09
CA GLN A 168 14.97 -14.53 2.79
C GLN A 168 14.67 -14.80 4.24
N ASP A 169 13.69 -14.77 4.89
CA ASP A 169 13.61 -15.15 6.34
C ASP A 169 12.19 -15.32 6.90
N THR A 170 11.33 -16.00 6.19
CA THR A 170 9.99 -16.14 6.72
C THR A 170 9.67 -17.58 7.09
N ARG A 171 9.70 -17.85 8.38
CA ARG A 171 9.24 -19.10 8.97
C ARG A 171 7.70 -19.20 9.00
N SER A 172 7.00 -18.15 8.60
CA SER A 172 5.54 -18.11 8.60
C SER A 172 4.96 -19.01 7.50
N GLN A 173 4.11 -19.93 7.91
CA GLN A 173 3.31 -20.79 7.03
C GLN A 173 1.88 -20.24 6.82
N GLU A 174 1.62 -19.03 7.30
CA GLU A 174 0.31 -18.41 7.16
C GLU A 174 -0.04 -18.18 5.69
N PRO A 175 -1.28 -18.45 5.29
CA PRO A 175 -1.73 -18.19 3.92
C PRO A 175 -1.76 -16.69 3.65
N ILE A 176 -1.15 -16.27 2.56
CA ILE A 176 -1.08 -14.88 2.12
C ILE A 176 -2.09 -14.68 1.01
N LEU A 177 -3.03 -13.79 1.24
CA LEU A 177 -3.97 -13.35 0.22
C LEU A 177 -3.35 -12.19 -0.55
N VAL A 178 -3.21 -12.35 -1.85
CA VAL A 178 -2.69 -11.33 -2.77
C VAL A 178 -3.84 -10.78 -3.59
N LYS A 179 -3.99 -9.46 -3.58
CA LYS A 179 -4.94 -8.73 -4.42
C LYS A 179 -4.18 -7.91 -5.44
N PHE A 180 -4.67 -7.89 -6.66
CA PHE A 180 -4.06 -7.14 -7.75
C PHE A 180 -4.73 -5.78 -7.93
N HIS A 181 -3.93 -4.77 -8.21
CA HIS A 181 -4.39 -3.40 -8.42
C HIS A 181 -3.97 -2.87 -9.79
N ASP A 182 -4.85 -2.09 -10.38
CA ASP A 182 -4.56 -1.36 -11.61
C ASP A 182 -3.85 -0.04 -11.24
N ILE A 183 -2.57 0.02 -11.52
CA ILE A 183 -1.73 1.22 -11.25
C ILE A 183 -2.31 2.46 -11.94
N ARG A 184 -2.94 2.30 -13.11
CA ARG A 184 -3.52 3.43 -13.85
C ARG A 184 -4.69 4.08 -13.13
N LYS A 185 -5.33 3.35 -12.22
CA LYS A 185 -6.44 3.86 -11.39
C LYS A 185 -5.99 4.38 -10.05
N LEU A 186 -4.75 4.06 -9.65
CA LEU A 186 -4.15 4.53 -8.40
C LEU A 186 -3.41 5.85 -8.59
N ALA A 187 -2.93 6.16 -9.78
CA ALA A 187 -2.31 7.41 -10.18
C ALA A 187 -3.37 8.44 -10.59
#